data_c28769b1843a7fb99b7b4a52d723fd3a
#
_entry.id   c28769b1843a7fb99b7b4a52d723fd3a
#
_cell.length_a   1.000
_cell.length_b   1.000
_cell.length_c   1.000
_cell.angle_alpha   90.00
_cell.angle_beta   90.00
_cell.angle_gamma   90.00
#
_symmetry.space_group_name_H-M   'P 1'
#
loop_
_entity.id
_entity.type
_entity.pdbx_description
1 polymer ?
#
loop_
_entity_poly.entity_id
_entity_poly.type
_entity_poly.pdbx_seq_one_letter_code
_entity_poly.pdbx_strand_id
1 'polypeptide(L)'
;MDGAEPAEEWEVAWLAMPEKAPVMGESGEEIGRMEEVLGDKEDDIFHGIVLKLARGGQKVEVRADRIPKITTRRVYTDLAADELEHLPPIK
;
A
#
# COMPACT_ATOMS: atom_id res chain seq x y z
N MET A 1 28.29 8.30 1.93
CA MET A 1 27.66 8.16 1.80
C MET A 1 27.15 7.82 1.96
N ASP A 2 27.18 7.74 1.97
CA ASP A 2 26.52 7.44 1.99
C ASP A 2 25.76 7.05 1.89
N GLY A 3 25.68 6.79 1.88
CA GLY A 3 24.89 6.47 1.65
C GLY A 3 24.23 6.02 1.47
N ALA A 4 24.14 6.04 1.37
CA ALA A 4 23.43 5.70 1.09
C ALA A 4 22.67 5.28 0.99
N GLU A 5 22.50 5.31 0.83
CA GLU A 5 21.75 5.06 0.77
C GLU A 5 21.01 4.38 0.42
N PRO A 6 21.23 3.93 0.56
CA PRO A 6 20.32 2.93 0.41
C PRO A 6 19.07 3.40 0.20
N ALA A 7 19.07 4.34 0.31
CA ALA A 7 17.94 4.92 0.10
C ALA A 7 17.42 4.78 -1.19
N GLU A 8 17.81 3.80 -1.84
CA GLU A 8 17.36 3.64 -3.14
C GLU A 8 15.96 3.20 -3.14
N GLU A 9 15.06 4.12 -3.31
CA GLU A 9 13.63 3.88 -3.41
C GLU A 9 13.15 4.58 -4.66
N TRP A 10 12.58 3.80 -5.61
CA TRP A 10 12.04 4.39 -6.82
C TRP A 10 10.69 3.79 -7.13
N GLU A 11 9.94 4.50 -7.95
CA GLU A 11 8.57 4.13 -8.28
C GLU A 11 8.56 2.90 -9.18
N VAL A 12 7.61 1.99 -8.92
CA VAL A 12 7.46 0.78 -9.69
C VAL A 12 5.99 0.58 -10.04
N ALA A 13 5.74 -0.28 -11.03
CA ALA A 13 4.38 -0.67 -11.38
C ALA A 13 3.83 -1.63 -10.33
N TRP A 14 2.50 -1.78 -10.32
CA TRP A 14 1.84 -2.59 -9.31
C TRP A 14 2.28 -4.06 -9.32
N LEU A 15 2.69 -4.58 -10.48
CA LEU A 15 3.15 -5.96 -10.57
C LEU A 15 4.46 -6.19 -9.82
N ALA A 16 5.22 -5.13 -9.57
CA ALA A 16 6.49 -5.20 -8.86
C ALA A 16 6.36 -4.78 -7.40
N MET A 17 5.13 -4.69 -6.89
CA MET A 17 4.90 -4.26 -5.51
C MET A 17 5.54 -5.24 -4.53
N PRO A 18 6.34 -4.76 -3.57
CA PRO A 18 6.99 -5.67 -2.62
C PRO A 18 5.96 -6.26 -1.67
N GLU A 19 6.15 -7.54 -1.34
CA GLU A 19 5.26 -8.22 -0.41
C GLU A 19 5.42 -7.68 1.00
N LYS A 20 4.32 -7.58 1.71
CA LYS A 20 4.33 -7.12 3.10
C LYS A 20 4.91 -5.71 3.24
N ALA A 21 4.85 -4.93 2.19
CA ALA A 21 5.39 -3.58 2.22
C ALA A 21 4.62 -2.70 3.20
N PRO A 22 5.30 -1.76 3.85
CA PRO A 22 4.57 -0.79 4.66
C PRO A 22 3.70 0.08 3.78
N VAL A 23 2.50 0.40 4.27
CA VAL A 23 1.53 1.22 3.58
C VAL A 23 1.43 2.54 4.31
N MET A 24 1.58 3.64 3.56
CA MET A 24 1.64 4.97 4.14
C MET A 24 0.32 5.71 3.88
N GLY A 25 -0.11 6.49 4.84
CA GLY A 25 -1.27 7.35 4.69
C GLY A 25 -0.91 8.69 4.07
N GLU A 26 -1.92 9.56 3.91
CA GLU A 26 -1.70 10.83 3.22
C GLU A 26 -0.73 11.75 3.96
N SER A 27 -0.60 11.60 5.28
CA SER A 27 0.32 12.42 6.07
C SER A 27 1.71 11.81 6.17
N GLY A 28 1.95 10.70 5.49
CA GLY A 28 3.25 10.05 5.51
C GLY A 28 3.46 9.09 6.66
N GLU A 29 2.42 8.83 7.45
CA GLU A 29 2.54 7.87 8.55
C GLU A 29 2.29 6.46 8.04
N GLU A 30 2.89 5.48 8.68
CA GLU A 30 2.64 4.08 8.32
C GLU A 30 1.30 3.65 8.92
N ILE A 31 0.36 3.23 8.08
CA ILE A 31 -0.98 2.84 8.53
C ILE A 31 -1.18 1.33 8.57
N GLY A 32 -0.23 0.58 8.04
CA GLY A 32 -0.32 -0.87 8.07
C GLY A 32 0.61 -1.49 7.07
N ARG A 33 0.32 -2.74 6.71
CA ARG A 33 1.15 -3.48 5.75
C ARG A 33 0.28 -4.11 4.68
N MET A 34 0.83 -4.21 3.49
CA MET A 34 0.16 -4.83 2.36
C MET A 34 0.15 -6.35 2.55
N GLU A 35 -1.04 -6.95 2.57
CA GLU A 35 -1.18 -8.39 2.73
C GLU A 35 -1.31 -9.09 1.39
N GLU A 36 -2.01 -8.47 0.46
CA GLU A 36 -2.30 -9.12 -0.81
C GLU A 36 -2.56 -8.06 -1.86
N VAL A 37 -2.12 -8.34 -3.08
CA VAL A 37 -2.40 -7.48 -4.23
C VAL A 37 -3.63 -8.02 -4.93
N LEU A 38 -4.58 -7.12 -5.22
CA LEU A 38 -5.82 -7.48 -5.91
C LEU A 38 -5.74 -6.96 -7.33
N GLY A 39 -5.90 -7.85 -8.29
CA GLY A 39 -5.85 -7.42 -9.68
C GLY A 39 -5.82 -8.60 -10.61
N ASP A 40 -5.86 -8.30 -11.91
CA ASP A 40 -5.80 -9.28 -12.97
C ASP A 40 -4.49 -9.12 -13.70
N LYS A 41 -3.57 -10.04 -13.47
CA LYS A 41 -2.23 -9.95 -14.04
C LYS A 41 -2.23 -10.12 -15.55
N GLU A 42 -3.15 -10.91 -16.06
CA GLU A 42 -3.19 -11.17 -17.50
C GLU A 42 -3.63 -9.93 -18.26
N ASP A 43 -4.57 -9.18 -17.71
CA ASP A 43 -5.06 -7.97 -18.36
C ASP A 43 -4.41 -6.72 -17.82
N ASP A 44 -3.44 -6.87 -16.90
CA ASP A 44 -2.72 -5.75 -16.30
C ASP A 44 -3.67 -4.74 -15.66
N ILE A 45 -4.66 -5.26 -14.91
CA ILE A 45 -5.63 -4.44 -14.22
C ILE A 45 -5.39 -4.51 -12.73
N PHE A 46 -5.07 -3.37 -12.12
CA PHE A 46 -4.82 -3.26 -10.70
C PHE A 46 -6.09 -2.79 -10.01
N HIS A 47 -6.63 -3.62 -9.11
CA HIS A 47 -7.86 -3.27 -8.39
C HIS A 47 -7.59 -2.64 -7.04
N GLY A 48 -6.47 -2.96 -6.43
CA GLY A 48 -6.14 -2.44 -5.11
C GLY A 48 -5.34 -3.43 -4.31
N ILE A 49 -5.37 -3.26 -2.99
CA ILE A 49 -4.65 -4.14 -2.08
C ILE A 49 -5.52 -4.50 -0.89
N VAL A 50 -5.15 -5.58 -0.21
CA VAL A 50 -5.63 -5.87 1.13
C VAL A 50 -4.62 -5.27 2.09
N LEU A 51 -5.09 -4.38 2.94
CA LEU A 51 -4.27 -3.67 3.92
C LEU A 51 -4.56 -4.24 5.30
N LYS A 52 -3.51 -4.69 5.99
CA LYS A 52 -3.65 -5.08 7.38
C LYS A 52 -3.30 -3.86 8.22
N LEU A 53 -4.29 -3.33 8.92
CA LEU A 53 -4.10 -2.11 9.69
C LEU A 53 -3.13 -2.35 10.83
N ALA A 54 -2.23 -1.38 11.05
CA ALA A 54 -1.27 -1.46 12.14
C ALA A 54 -1.99 -1.46 13.48
N ARG A 55 -3.06 -0.69 13.57
CA ARG A 55 -3.84 -0.64 14.80
C ARG A 55 -4.97 -1.64 14.69
N GLY A 56 -4.99 -2.63 15.57
CA GLY A 56 -6.06 -3.62 15.62
C GLY A 56 -5.88 -4.81 14.71
N GLY A 57 -5.04 -4.72 13.70
CA GLY A 57 -4.76 -5.84 12.81
C GLY A 57 -5.88 -6.23 11.87
N GLN A 58 -6.90 -5.40 11.72
CA GLN A 58 -8.02 -5.68 10.86
C GLN A 58 -7.59 -5.58 9.39
N LYS A 59 -8.12 -6.45 8.54
CA LYS A 59 -7.82 -6.41 7.12
C LYS A 59 -8.93 -5.68 6.38
N VAL A 60 -8.53 -4.74 5.55
CA VAL A 60 -9.47 -3.90 4.81
C VAL A 60 -9.00 -3.79 3.37
N GLU A 61 -9.91 -3.39 2.50
CA GLU A 61 -9.58 -3.22 1.09
C GLU A 61 -9.27 -1.75 0.80
N VAL A 62 -8.20 -1.51 0.04
CA VAL A 62 -7.86 -0.18 -0.45
C VAL A 62 -7.90 -0.23 -1.96
N ARG A 63 -8.76 0.58 -2.57
CA ARG A 63 -8.92 0.59 -4.01
C ARG A 63 -7.71 1.23 -4.68
N ALA A 64 -7.46 0.80 -5.92
CA ALA A 64 -6.30 1.29 -6.66
C ALA A 64 -6.31 2.80 -6.83
N ASP A 65 -7.49 3.42 -6.95
CA ASP A 65 -7.58 4.86 -7.16
C ASP A 65 -7.20 5.66 -5.90
N ARG A 66 -6.96 4.99 -4.78
CA ARG A 66 -6.46 5.63 -3.56
C ARG A 66 -4.97 5.37 -3.37
N ILE A 67 -4.30 4.77 -4.35
CA ILE A 67 -2.88 4.42 -4.28
C ILE A 67 -2.14 5.15 -5.41
N PRO A 68 -1.75 6.40 -5.18
CA PRO A 68 -1.11 7.19 -6.25
C PRO A 68 0.31 6.73 -6.58
N LYS A 69 0.96 5.97 -5.69
CA LYS A 69 2.36 5.66 -5.92
C LYS A 69 2.76 4.38 -5.19
N ILE A 70 3.54 3.56 -5.87
CA ILE A 70 4.12 2.34 -5.30
C ILE A 70 5.60 2.42 -5.58
N THR A 71 6.43 2.10 -4.58
CA THR A 71 7.87 2.13 -4.75
C THR A 71 8.46 0.77 -4.42
N THR A 72 9.76 0.66 -4.57
CA THR A 72 10.49 -0.57 -4.23
C THR A 72 10.41 -0.89 -2.74
N ARG A 73 9.97 0.06 -1.89
CA ARG A 73 9.97 -0.12 -0.44
C ARG A 73 8.63 0.02 0.22
N ARG A 74 7.68 0.73 -0.38
CA ARG A 74 6.41 0.98 0.30
C ARG A 74 5.31 1.33 -0.67
N VAL A 75 4.09 1.31 -0.14
CA VAL A 75 2.90 1.67 -0.89
C VAL A 75 2.37 2.98 -0.31
N TYR A 76 2.19 3.99 -1.16
CA TYR A 76 1.67 5.29 -0.72
C TYR A 76 0.20 5.39 -1.04
N THR A 77 -0.57 5.86 -0.08
CA THR A 77 -2.00 6.08 -0.27
C THR A 77 -2.33 7.53 0.05
N ASP A 78 -3.51 7.96 -0.39
CA ASP A 78 -4.04 9.27 -0.01
C ASP A 78 -5.09 9.15 1.09
N LEU A 79 -5.01 8.07 1.88
CA LEU A 79 -5.98 7.81 2.94
C LEU A 79 -5.70 8.69 4.15
N ALA A 80 -6.74 9.36 4.65
CA ALA A 80 -6.64 10.11 5.89
C ALA A 80 -6.81 9.15 7.07
N ALA A 81 -6.24 9.52 8.22
CA ALA A 81 -6.29 8.64 9.39
C ALA A 81 -7.72 8.31 9.80
N ASP A 82 -8.64 9.26 9.68
CA ASP A 82 -10.02 9.02 10.10
C ASP A 82 -10.81 8.21 9.09
N GLU A 83 -10.27 7.95 7.89
CA GLU A 83 -10.93 7.09 6.92
C GLU A 83 -10.72 5.61 7.21
N LEU A 84 -9.67 5.28 7.97
CA LEU A 84 -9.25 3.88 8.08
C LEU A 84 -10.32 2.99 8.68
N GLU A 85 -11.09 3.50 9.61
CA GLU A 85 -12.15 2.71 10.23
C GLU A 85 -13.37 2.56 9.35
N HIS A 86 -13.42 3.27 8.22
CA HIS A 86 -14.55 3.21 7.30
C HIS A 86 -14.24 2.42 6.03
N LEU A 87 -13.05 1.85 5.93
CA LEU A 87 -12.69 1.05 4.76
C LEU A 87 -13.40 -0.28 4.79
N PRO A 88 -13.78 -0.83 3.60
CA PRO A 88 -14.50 -2.11 3.58
C PRO A 88 -13.66 -3.24 4.16
N PRO A 89 -14.19 -3.97 5.12
CA PRO A 89 -13.43 -5.09 5.69
C PRO A 89 -13.36 -6.26 4.74
N ILE A 90 -12.29 -7.03 4.86
CA ILE A 90 -12.12 -8.27 4.11
C ILE A 90 -12.55 -9.41 5.02
N LYS A 91 -13.36 -10.29 4.48
CA LYS A 91 -13.85 -11.43 5.25
C LYS A 91 -13.00 -12.65 5.08
#